data_2ccfe043fa7830cb25c9985f31ed5346
#
_entry.id   2ccfe043fa7830cb25c9985f31ed5346
#
_cell.length_a   1.000
_cell.length_b   1.000
_cell.length_c   1.000
_cell.angle_alpha   90.00
_cell.angle_beta   90.00
_cell.angle_gamma   90.00
#
_symmetry.space_group_name_H-M   'P 1'
#
loop_
_entity.id
_entity.type
_entity.pdbx_description
1 polymer ?
#
loop_
_entity_poly.entity_id
_entity_poly.type
_entity_poly.pdbx_seq_one_letter_code
_entity_poly.pdbx_strand_id
1 'polypeptide(L)' 'MTIPYHPPIKRSVEIAGHKTSISLEPLFWEMLKDAAAQLGVPINALVARIDAERIGAATPPGLASAIRVWLASQQ' A
#
# COMPACT_ATOMS: atom_id res chain seq x y z
N MET A 1 17.22 19.62 -1.41
CA MET A 1 16.64 18.26 -1.29
C MET A 1 16.15 17.80 -2.66
N THR A 2 16.49 16.61 -3.06
CA THR A 2 16.06 16.05 -4.34
C THR A 2 14.79 15.22 -4.12
N ILE A 3 13.74 15.49 -4.91
CA ILE A 3 12.53 14.69 -4.87
C ILE A 3 12.80 13.37 -5.61
N PRO A 4 12.53 12.22 -5.01
CA PRO A 4 12.85 10.91 -5.61
C PRO A 4 11.81 10.48 -6.65
N TYR A 5 11.71 11.22 -7.75
CA TYR A 5 10.81 10.84 -8.83
C TYR A 5 11.24 9.51 -9.46
N HIS A 6 10.29 8.61 -9.60
CA HIS A 6 10.53 7.30 -10.19
C HIS A 6 9.20 6.69 -10.63
N PRO A 7 9.17 5.97 -11.76
CA PRO A 7 7.95 5.26 -12.16
C PRO A 7 7.55 4.20 -11.12
N PRO A 8 6.26 3.82 -11.07
CA PRO A 8 5.82 2.75 -10.19
C PRO A 8 6.58 1.46 -10.42
N ILE A 9 6.87 0.75 -9.33
CA ILE A 9 7.47 -0.58 -9.37
C ILE A 9 6.40 -1.59 -9.00
N LYS A 10 6.23 -2.61 -9.86
CA LYS A 10 5.26 -3.66 -9.67
C LYS A 10 5.81 -4.76 -8.78
N ARG A 11 5.10 -5.10 -7.72
CA ARG A 11 5.46 -6.21 -6.82
C ARG A 11 4.23 -7.04 -6.52
N SER A 12 4.44 -8.35 -6.30
CA SER A 12 3.38 -9.25 -5.86
C SER A 12 3.24 -9.21 -4.35
N VAL A 13 2.01 -9.09 -3.88
CA VAL A 13 1.68 -9.14 -2.45
C VAL A 13 0.59 -10.19 -2.28
N GLU A 14 0.69 -11.01 -1.23
CA GLU A 14 -0.32 -12.01 -0.94
C GLU A 14 -1.38 -11.41 -0.01
N ILE A 15 -2.65 -11.48 -0.47
CA ILE A 15 -3.79 -10.96 0.28
C ILE A 15 -4.83 -12.07 0.38
N ALA A 16 -5.17 -12.49 1.60
CA ALA A 16 -6.19 -13.52 1.86
C ALA A 16 -5.97 -14.79 1.03
N GLY A 17 -4.72 -15.22 0.88
CA GLY A 17 -4.36 -16.42 0.13
C GLY A 17 -4.23 -16.23 -1.38
N HIS A 18 -4.43 -15.02 -1.88
CA HIS A 18 -4.31 -14.71 -3.31
C HIS A 18 -3.15 -13.76 -3.57
N LYS A 19 -2.41 -14.02 -4.64
CA LYS A 19 -1.34 -13.10 -5.06
C LYS A 19 -1.93 -11.99 -5.90
N THR A 20 -1.61 -10.76 -5.55
CA THR A 20 -2.06 -9.57 -6.26
C THR A 20 -0.86 -8.73 -6.64
N SER A 21 -0.80 -8.25 -7.87
CA SER A 21 0.25 -7.33 -8.31
C SER A 21 -0.15 -5.90 -8.00
N ILE A 22 0.75 -5.17 -7.36
CA ILE A 22 0.54 -3.77 -6.99
C ILE A 22 1.69 -2.95 -7.52
N SER A 23 1.39 -1.83 -8.17
CA SER A 23 2.40 -0.91 -8.68
C SER A 23 2.42 0.36 -7.84
N LEU A 24 3.53 0.59 -7.15
CA LEU A 24 3.74 1.77 -6.32
C LEU A 24 5.11 2.34 -6.60
N GLU A 25 5.21 3.65 -6.56
CA GLU A 25 6.51 4.31 -6.63
C GLU A 25 7.39 3.85 -5.47
N PRO A 26 8.73 3.80 -5.64
CA PRO A 26 9.63 3.36 -4.56
C PRO A 26 9.40 4.09 -3.24
N LEU A 27 9.09 5.39 -3.29
CA LEU A 27 8.78 6.17 -2.09
C LEU A 27 7.63 5.56 -1.30
N PHE A 28 6.55 5.18 -1.99
CA PHE A 28 5.38 4.59 -1.34
C PHE A 28 5.66 3.17 -0.83
N TRP A 29 6.51 2.39 -1.52
CA TRP A 29 6.93 1.08 -1.01
C TRP A 29 7.69 1.24 0.31
N GLU A 30 8.59 2.23 0.41
CA GLU A 30 9.31 2.50 1.65
C GLU A 30 8.39 2.97 2.77
N MET A 31 7.46 3.86 2.46
CA MET A 31 6.47 4.33 3.44
C MET A 31 5.59 3.18 3.95
N LEU A 32 5.19 2.27 3.05
CA LEU A 32 4.38 1.11 3.40
C LEU A 32 5.15 0.16 4.32
N LYS A 33 6.41 -0.09 3.98
CA LYS A 33 7.31 -0.92 4.78
C LYS A 33 7.49 -0.35 6.19
N ASP A 34 7.72 0.97 6.29
CA ASP A 34 7.90 1.64 7.57
C ASP A 34 6.62 1.60 8.41
N ALA A 35 5.47 1.83 7.79
CA ALA A 35 4.19 1.77 8.48
C ALA A 35 3.91 0.36 9.02
N ALA A 36 4.18 -0.68 8.23
CA ALA A 36 4.02 -2.06 8.67
C ALA A 36 4.94 -2.37 9.87
N ALA A 37 6.19 -1.90 9.79
CA ALA A 37 7.16 -2.09 10.89
C ALA A 37 6.68 -1.42 12.17
N GLN A 38 6.15 -0.20 12.09
CA GLN A 38 5.62 0.52 13.24
C GLN A 38 4.42 -0.18 13.85
N LEU A 39 3.59 -0.83 13.04
CA LEU A 39 2.44 -1.59 13.51
C LEU A 39 2.81 -3.00 13.95
N GLY A 40 4.06 -3.43 13.72
CA GLY A 40 4.51 -4.76 14.10
C GLY A 40 3.89 -5.87 13.25
N VAL A 41 3.53 -5.60 12.00
CA VAL A 41 2.90 -6.57 11.10
C VAL A 41 3.68 -6.69 9.79
N PRO A 42 3.56 -7.81 9.07
CA PRO A 42 4.13 -7.92 7.72
C PRO A 42 3.43 -6.99 6.74
N ILE A 43 4.12 -6.62 5.67
CA ILE A 43 3.55 -5.75 4.62
C ILE A 43 2.24 -6.32 4.07
N ASN A 44 2.19 -7.62 3.79
CA ASN A 44 1.00 -8.24 3.24
C ASN A 44 -0.20 -8.16 4.20
N ALA A 45 0.03 -8.21 5.50
CA ALA A 45 -1.04 -8.05 6.49
C ALA A 45 -1.58 -6.62 6.49
N LEU A 46 -0.70 -5.63 6.39
CA LEU A 46 -1.12 -4.23 6.30
C LEU A 46 -1.89 -3.96 5.00
N VAL A 47 -1.41 -4.49 3.89
CA VAL A 47 -2.09 -4.35 2.60
C VAL A 47 -3.48 -5.00 2.63
N ALA A 48 -3.60 -6.18 3.26
CA ALA A 48 -4.89 -6.85 3.42
C ALA A 48 -5.88 -5.99 4.22
N ARG A 49 -5.40 -5.32 5.25
CA ARG A 49 -6.20 -4.41 6.08
C ARG A 49 -6.68 -3.20 5.27
N ILE A 50 -5.79 -2.60 4.49
CA ILE A 50 -6.13 -1.47 3.62
C ILE A 50 -7.13 -1.93 2.55
N ASP A 51 -6.95 -3.12 1.99
CA ASP A 51 -7.86 -3.67 0.99
C ASP A 51 -9.28 -3.86 1.56
N ALA A 52 -9.38 -4.36 2.79
CA ALA A 52 -10.67 -4.52 3.45
C ALA A 52 -11.38 -3.17 3.65
N GLU A 53 -10.63 -2.14 4.06
CA GLU A 53 -11.18 -0.80 4.21
C GLU A 53 -11.60 -0.20 2.87
N ARG A 54 -10.81 -0.44 1.82
CA ARG A 54 -11.11 0.02 0.46
C ARG A 54 -12.46 -0.50 -0.02
N ILE A 55 -12.70 -1.79 0.19
CA ILE A 55 -13.94 -2.45 -0.25
C ILE A 55 -15.15 -1.84 0.46
N GLY A 56 -15.00 -1.38 1.70
CA GLY A 56 -16.06 -0.74 2.46
C GLY A 56 -16.35 0.71 2.09
N ALA A 57 -15.55 1.32 1.20
CA ALA A 57 -15.77 2.70 0.79
C ALA A 57 -17.01 2.81 -0.13
N ALA A 58 -17.65 3.98 -0.10
CA ALA A 58 -18.83 4.23 -0.93
C ALA A 58 -18.52 4.10 -2.43
N THR A 59 -17.32 4.54 -2.83
CA THR A 59 -16.81 4.39 -4.19
C THR A 59 -15.41 3.81 -4.09
N PRO A 60 -15.26 2.47 -4.08
CA PRO A 60 -13.95 1.85 -3.86
C PRO A 60 -12.94 2.22 -4.95
N PRO A 61 -11.78 2.80 -4.57
CA PRO A 61 -10.70 3.05 -5.52
C PRO A 61 -9.92 1.76 -5.82
N GLY A 62 -9.01 1.80 -6.78
CA GLY A 62 -8.06 0.72 -6.98
C GLY A 62 -7.15 0.57 -5.75
N LEU A 63 -6.56 -0.62 -5.58
CA LEU A 63 -5.76 -0.91 -4.38
C LEU A 63 -4.53 -0.02 -4.26
N ALA A 64 -3.79 0.23 -5.34
CA ALA A 64 -2.63 1.12 -5.30
C ALA A 64 -3.02 2.52 -4.85
N SER A 65 -4.13 3.03 -5.38
CA SER A 65 -4.67 4.33 -4.98
C SER A 65 -5.05 4.34 -3.49
N ALA A 66 -5.72 3.30 -3.03
CA ALA A 66 -6.11 3.16 -1.63
C ALA A 66 -4.90 3.16 -0.70
N ILE A 67 -3.82 2.47 -1.08
CA ILE A 67 -2.58 2.44 -0.30
C ILE A 67 -1.98 3.84 -0.19
N ARG A 68 -1.91 4.59 -1.30
CA ARG A 68 -1.39 5.96 -1.29
C ARG A 68 -2.21 6.87 -0.40
N VAL A 69 -3.52 6.79 -0.50
CA VAL A 69 -4.44 7.58 0.33
C VAL A 69 -4.29 7.23 1.80
N TRP A 70 -4.21 5.93 2.11
CA TRP A 70 -4.02 5.47 3.47
C TRP A 70 -2.71 6.01 4.06
N LEU A 71 -1.61 5.88 3.30
CA LEU A 71 -0.30 6.38 3.73
C LEU A 71 -0.31 7.89 3.95
N ALA A 72 -0.92 8.64 3.05
CA ALA A 72 -1.05 10.09 3.19
C ALA A 72 -1.86 10.47 4.42
N SER A 73 -2.87 9.69 4.78
CA SER A 73 -3.71 9.96 5.95
C SER A 73 -3.00 9.74 7.27
N GLN A 74 -1.86 9.05 7.28
CA GLN A 74 -1.06 8.78 8.48
C GLN A 74 -0.07 9.92 8.80
N GLN A 75 0.03 10.90 7.93
CA GLN A 75 1.00 12.01 8.11
C GLN A 75 0.47 13.06 9.08
#